data_0b019d3d0c0d1a8384c0296f67570467
#
_entry.id   0b019d3d0c0d1a8384c0296f67570467
#
_cell.length_a   1.000
_cell.length_b   1.000
_cell.length_c   1.000
_cell.angle_alpha   90.00
_cell.angle_beta   90.00
_cell.angle_gamma   90.00
#
_symmetry.space_group_name_H-M   'P 1'
#
loop_
_entity.id
_entity.type
_entity.pdbx_description
1 polymer ?
#
loop_
_entity_poly.entity_id
_entity_poly.type
_entity_poly.pdbx_seq_one_letter_code
_entity_poly.pdbx_strand_id
1 'polypeptide(L)'
;MENSNSHSDMASFSGDYLTTAKSAKPFEAFLARVGNTLITRETSNYNYQTPIAFLNWSTNDTLTHPNEPDSYEDSVEVNTENIVLKSGYYAGLFAAVDVYPYYPKSIDYDTKYNEYRDELTGKQNNYKAYIEDLKTQYSVPLLIAEFGVSTSRGCAAESVLGYNQGGNTEEQQGLFDSKMIVDIASGGVRAD
;
A
#
# COMPACT_ATOMS: atom_id res chain seq x y z
N MET A 1 -5.47 -14.38 -3.42
CA MET A 1 -6.09 -13.38 -4.29
C MET A 1 -6.42 -13.93 -5.67
N GLU A 2 -5.48 -14.42 -6.46
CA GLU A 2 -5.74 -14.99 -7.80
C GLU A 2 -6.85 -16.05 -7.81
N ASN A 3 -6.80 -17.02 -6.90
CA ASN A 3 -7.83 -18.03 -6.79
C ASN A 3 -9.23 -17.44 -6.49
N SER A 4 -9.30 -16.41 -5.67
CA SER A 4 -10.57 -15.70 -5.41
C SER A 4 -11.05 -14.97 -6.66
N ASN A 5 -10.14 -14.35 -7.43
CA ASN A 5 -10.45 -13.61 -8.64
C ASN A 5 -10.89 -14.51 -9.81
N SER A 6 -10.65 -15.81 -9.76
CA SER A 6 -11.18 -16.77 -10.74
C SER A 6 -12.71 -16.97 -10.66
N HIS A 7 -13.35 -16.53 -9.57
CA HIS A 7 -14.79 -16.63 -9.33
C HIS A 7 -15.52 -15.33 -9.75
N SER A 8 -15.60 -15.08 -11.04
CA SER A 8 -16.15 -13.83 -11.61
C SER A 8 -17.61 -13.52 -11.21
N ASP A 9 -18.39 -14.54 -10.87
CA ASP A 9 -19.75 -14.41 -10.33
C ASP A 9 -19.81 -13.76 -8.94
N MET A 10 -18.69 -13.69 -8.23
CA MET A 10 -18.56 -13.11 -6.90
C MET A 10 -17.99 -11.69 -6.91
N ALA A 11 -17.83 -11.05 -8.06
CA ALA A 11 -17.19 -9.74 -8.21
C ALA A 11 -18.03 -8.55 -7.72
N SER A 12 -19.26 -8.76 -7.24
CA SER A 12 -20.12 -7.69 -6.76
C SER A 12 -20.58 -7.91 -5.32
N PHE A 13 -20.68 -6.80 -4.59
CA PHE A 13 -21.23 -6.77 -3.24
C PHE A 13 -22.01 -5.47 -3.01
N SER A 14 -23.11 -5.53 -2.28
CA SER A 14 -23.84 -4.35 -1.81
C SER A 14 -24.40 -4.63 -0.40
N GLY A 15 -23.79 -4.02 0.60
CA GLY A 15 -24.21 -4.03 1.99
C GLY A 15 -24.88 -2.72 2.41
N ASP A 16 -25.05 -2.52 3.70
CA ASP A 16 -25.66 -1.31 4.26
C ASP A 16 -24.70 -0.11 4.19
N TYR A 17 -23.41 -0.33 4.39
CA TYR A 17 -22.37 0.70 4.52
C TYR A 17 -21.37 0.73 3.38
N LEU A 18 -21.09 -0.43 2.78
CA LEU A 18 -20.14 -0.56 1.67
C LEU A 18 -20.81 -1.25 0.47
N THR A 19 -20.35 -0.85 -0.71
CA THR A 19 -20.67 -1.52 -1.97
C THR A 19 -19.40 -1.59 -2.84
N THR A 20 -19.43 -2.39 -3.90
CA THR A 20 -18.34 -2.45 -4.87
C THR A 20 -18.63 -1.64 -6.12
N ALA A 21 -17.58 -1.07 -6.72
CA ALA A 21 -17.63 -0.51 -8.07
C ALA A 21 -17.89 -1.62 -9.12
N LYS A 22 -18.28 -1.24 -10.31
CA LYS A 22 -18.48 -2.20 -11.42
C LYS A 22 -17.17 -2.86 -11.90
N SER A 23 -16.06 -2.20 -11.67
CA SER A 23 -14.69 -2.69 -11.97
C SER A 23 -14.13 -3.64 -10.91
N ALA A 24 -14.84 -3.85 -9.80
CA ALA A 24 -14.33 -4.65 -8.70
C ALA A 24 -14.07 -6.11 -9.11
N LYS A 25 -13.00 -6.65 -8.55
CA LYS A 25 -12.64 -8.07 -8.65
C LYS A 25 -13.27 -8.86 -7.47
N PRO A 26 -13.43 -10.17 -7.57
CA PRO A 26 -14.02 -10.99 -6.50
C PRO A 26 -13.34 -10.84 -5.13
N PHE A 27 -12.02 -10.67 -5.10
CA PHE A 27 -11.31 -10.47 -3.84
C PHE A 27 -11.67 -9.12 -3.18
N GLU A 28 -11.83 -8.07 -3.97
CA GLU A 28 -12.27 -6.75 -3.48
C GLU A 28 -13.72 -6.80 -2.97
N ALA A 29 -14.60 -7.57 -3.63
CA ALA A 29 -15.96 -7.80 -3.14
C ALA A 29 -15.96 -8.58 -1.82
N PHE A 30 -15.04 -9.52 -1.63
CA PHE A 30 -14.83 -10.19 -0.35
C PHE A 30 -14.39 -9.20 0.74
N LEU A 31 -13.41 -8.33 0.45
CA LEU A 31 -12.96 -7.29 1.39
C LEU A 31 -14.08 -6.32 1.76
N ALA A 32 -14.86 -5.87 0.77
CA ALA A 32 -16.02 -5.00 1.02
C ALA A 32 -17.05 -5.67 1.94
N ARG A 33 -17.28 -6.97 1.77
CA ARG A 33 -18.18 -7.76 2.65
C ARG A 33 -17.66 -7.83 4.07
N VAL A 34 -16.37 -8.11 4.25
CA VAL A 34 -15.72 -8.16 5.58
C VAL A 34 -15.83 -6.79 6.26
N GLY A 35 -15.45 -5.72 5.56
CA GLY A 35 -15.55 -4.36 6.09
C GLY A 35 -16.97 -3.96 6.45
N ASN A 36 -17.95 -4.25 5.58
CA ASN A 36 -19.36 -3.97 5.86
C ASN A 36 -19.85 -4.72 7.12
N THR A 37 -19.41 -5.97 7.31
CA THR A 37 -19.78 -6.75 8.50
C THR A 37 -19.21 -6.13 9.78
N LEU A 38 -17.95 -5.67 9.74
CA LEU A 38 -17.32 -4.97 10.85
C LEU A 38 -18.09 -3.69 11.21
N ILE A 39 -18.32 -2.81 10.22
CA ILE A 39 -19.05 -1.55 10.41
C ILE A 39 -20.47 -1.79 10.96
N THR A 40 -21.17 -2.80 10.44
CA THR A 40 -22.50 -3.18 10.93
C THR A 40 -22.45 -3.55 12.41
N ARG A 41 -21.45 -4.34 12.80
CA ARG A 41 -21.28 -4.77 14.19
C ARG A 41 -20.93 -3.60 15.11
N GLU A 42 -20.01 -2.73 14.70
CA GLU A 42 -19.67 -1.52 15.47
C GLU A 42 -20.88 -0.61 15.67
N THR A 43 -21.57 -0.31 14.57
CA THR A 43 -22.75 0.56 14.61
C THR A 43 -23.86 -0.01 15.48
N SER A 44 -24.18 -1.32 15.31
CA SER A 44 -25.30 -1.96 16.02
C SER A 44 -25.02 -2.16 17.50
N ASN A 45 -23.77 -2.50 17.88
CA ASN A 45 -23.45 -2.85 19.26
C ASN A 45 -22.96 -1.67 20.08
N TYR A 46 -22.30 -0.68 19.44
CA TYR A 46 -21.60 0.40 20.13
C TYR A 46 -22.08 1.79 19.73
N ASN A 47 -22.97 1.89 18.73
CA ASN A 47 -23.42 3.16 18.15
C ASN A 47 -22.22 4.05 17.75
N TYR A 48 -21.20 3.45 17.18
CA TYR A 48 -19.94 4.08 16.79
C TYR A 48 -19.44 3.50 15.48
N GLN A 49 -18.65 4.27 14.74
CA GLN A 49 -17.97 3.82 13.52
C GLN A 49 -16.51 4.31 13.54
N THR A 50 -15.59 3.44 13.19
CA THR A 50 -14.16 3.76 13.02
C THR A 50 -13.80 3.89 11.55
N PRO A 51 -12.86 4.77 11.16
CA PRO A 51 -12.28 4.73 9.83
C PRO A 51 -11.67 3.36 9.55
N ILE A 52 -11.82 2.84 8.33
CA ILE A 52 -11.25 1.56 7.95
C ILE A 52 -10.31 1.67 6.78
N ALA A 53 -9.34 0.76 6.73
CA ALA A 53 -8.52 0.50 5.55
C ALA A 53 -8.40 -1.00 5.32
N PHE A 54 -8.06 -1.36 4.10
CA PHE A 54 -7.62 -2.72 3.74
C PHE A 54 -6.12 -2.64 3.50
N LEU A 55 -5.35 -3.23 4.41
CA LEU A 55 -3.90 -3.26 4.30
C LEU A 55 -3.49 -4.02 3.04
N ASN A 56 -2.61 -3.42 2.27
CA ASN A 56 -2.10 -3.97 1.03
C ASN A 56 -0.56 -3.97 1.02
N TRP A 57 0.00 -4.74 0.13
CA TRP A 57 1.43 -4.77 -0.15
C TRP A 57 1.72 -4.05 -1.45
N SER A 58 2.92 -3.52 -1.59
CA SER A 58 3.38 -2.93 -2.85
C SER A 58 3.36 -3.91 -4.03
N THR A 59 3.47 -5.22 -3.78
CA THR A 59 3.28 -6.26 -4.82
C THR A 59 1.84 -6.42 -5.31
N ASN A 60 0.87 -5.76 -4.68
CA ASN A 60 -0.54 -5.82 -5.02
C ASN A 60 -1.11 -4.42 -5.31
N ASP A 61 -0.27 -3.46 -5.55
CA ASP A 61 -0.69 -2.11 -5.95
C ASP A 61 -1.33 -2.12 -7.35
N THR A 62 -1.74 -0.97 -7.82
CA THR A 62 -2.38 -0.79 -9.13
C THR A 62 -1.42 -0.23 -10.18
N LEU A 63 -0.14 -0.09 -9.83
CA LEU A 63 0.91 0.32 -10.74
C LEU A 63 1.38 -0.86 -11.59
N THR A 64 1.96 -0.57 -12.74
CA THR A 64 2.59 -1.58 -13.59
C THR A 64 4.09 -1.53 -13.41
N HIS A 65 4.70 -2.68 -13.14
CA HIS A 65 6.13 -2.83 -12.87
C HIS A 65 6.82 -3.69 -13.95
N PRO A 66 7.06 -3.14 -15.15
CA PRO A 66 7.58 -3.93 -16.28
C PRO A 66 8.99 -4.49 -16.05
N ASN A 67 9.72 -3.94 -15.10
CA ASN A 67 11.08 -4.36 -14.75
C ASN A 67 11.14 -5.22 -13.48
N GLU A 68 9.99 -5.66 -12.94
CA GLU A 68 9.98 -6.60 -11.82
C GLU A 68 10.57 -7.95 -12.26
N PRO A 69 11.69 -8.39 -11.66
CA PRO A 69 12.34 -9.64 -12.07
C PRO A 69 11.59 -10.89 -11.65
N ASP A 70 10.73 -10.79 -10.65
CA ASP A 70 9.87 -11.89 -10.20
C ASP A 70 8.43 -11.63 -10.66
N SER A 71 7.98 -12.36 -11.67
CA SER A 71 6.64 -12.21 -12.24
C SER A 71 5.49 -12.46 -11.24
N TYR A 72 5.76 -13.09 -10.10
CA TYR A 72 4.76 -13.28 -9.05
C TYR A 72 4.55 -12.03 -8.19
N GLU A 73 5.49 -11.10 -8.23
CA GLU A 73 5.46 -9.87 -7.42
C GLU A 73 4.61 -8.74 -8.03
N ASP A 74 4.07 -8.95 -9.23
CA ASP A 74 3.18 -7.99 -9.93
C ASP A 74 2.03 -8.73 -10.65
N SER A 75 1.50 -9.78 -10.03
CA SER A 75 0.51 -10.66 -10.67
C SER A 75 -0.94 -10.35 -10.32
N VAL A 76 -1.21 -9.67 -9.22
CA VAL A 76 -2.56 -9.40 -8.71
C VAL A 76 -2.67 -8.00 -8.13
N GLU A 77 -3.57 -7.22 -8.67
CA GLU A 77 -3.92 -5.91 -8.13
C GLU A 77 -5.06 -5.99 -7.11
N VAL A 78 -5.00 -5.16 -6.08
CA VAL A 78 -6.11 -4.87 -5.18
C VAL A 78 -6.30 -3.36 -5.10
N ASN A 79 -7.40 -2.89 -5.66
CA ASN A 79 -7.71 -1.47 -5.74
C ASN A 79 -8.74 -1.07 -4.68
N THR A 80 -8.31 -0.30 -3.68
CA THR A 80 -9.18 0.23 -2.62
C THR A 80 -10.32 1.11 -3.19
N GLU A 81 -10.12 1.79 -4.32
CA GLU A 81 -11.13 2.62 -4.99
C GLU A 81 -12.33 1.79 -5.50
N ASN A 82 -12.17 0.47 -5.63
CA ASN A 82 -13.29 -0.42 -5.98
C ASN A 82 -14.22 -0.71 -4.79
N ILE A 83 -13.88 -0.26 -3.59
CA ILE A 83 -14.71 -0.36 -2.38
C ILE A 83 -15.33 1.01 -2.11
N VAL A 84 -16.64 1.12 -2.35
CA VAL A 84 -17.36 2.39 -2.37
C VAL A 84 -18.18 2.55 -1.11
N LEU A 85 -18.09 3.74 -0.49
CA LEU A 85 -18.84 4.10 0.70
C LEU A 85 -20.29 4.41 0.36
N LYS A 86 -21.21 3.99 1.22
CA LYS A 86 -22.62 4.39 1.22
C LYS A 86 -22.87 5.46 2.28
N SER A 87 -23.92 6.25 2.11
CA SER A 87 -24.22 7.42 2.93
C SER A 87 -24.40 7.14 4.44
N GLY A 88 -24.63 5.89 4.82
CA GLY A 88 -24.72 5.48 6.22
C GLY A 88 -23.38 5.29 6.93
N TYR A 89 -22.29 5.31 6.20
CA TYR A 89 -20.93 5.20 6.76
C TYR A 89 -20.21 6.55 6.66
N TYR A 90 -19.97 7.17 7.81
CA TYR A 90 -19.42 8.52 7.93
C TYR A 90 -17.98 8.58 8.44
N ALA A 91 -17.46 7.47 8.98
CA ALA A 91 -16.11 7.46 9.55
C ALA A 91 -14.99 7.51 8.48
N GLY A 92 -15.25 7.00 7.27
CA GLY A 92 -14.36 7.13 6.13
C GLY A 92 -13.51 5.90 5.84
N LEU A 93 -13.01 5.84 4.61
CA LEU A 93 -12.10 4.83 4.09
C LEU A 93 -10.77 5.50 3.73
N PHE A 94 -9.67 4.82 3.99
CA PHE A 94 -8.33 5.21 3.53
C PHE A 94 -7.60 4.00 2.94
N ALA A 95 -6.61 4.26 2.10
CA ALA A 95 -5.71 3.22 1.61
C ALA A 95 -4.56 3.03 2.60
N ALA A 96 -4.16 1.79 2.84
CA ALA A 96 -3.01 1.45 3.67
C ALA A 96 -2.11 0.47 2.91
N VAL A 97 -0.82 0.77 2.84
CA VAL A 97 0.14 -0.04 2.08
C VAL A 97 1.43 -0.19 2.88
N ASP A 98 1.96 -1.41 2.92
CA ASP A 98 3.29 -1.70 3.44
C ASP A 98 4.33 -1.45 2.35
N VAL A 99 5.29 -0.57 2.60
CA VAL A 99 6.30 -0.18 1.63
C VAL A 99 7.70 -0.28 2.23
N TYR A 100 8.42 -1.31 1.85
CA TYR A 100 9.81 -1.51 2.24
C TYR A 100 10.77 -1.15 1.10
N PRO A 101 11.94 -0.56 1.39
CA PRO A 101 12.86 -0.07 0.35
C PRO A 101 13.59 -1.18 -0.43
N TYR A 102 13.51 -2.41 0.04
CA TYR A 102 14.20 -3.58 -0.51
C TYR A 102 13.23 -4.61 -1.14
N TYR A 103 11.93 -4.33 -1.13
CA TYR A 103 10.91 -5.27 -1.62
C TYR A 103 9.59 -4.55 -1.95
N PRO A 104 8.95 -4.79 -3.12
CA PRO A 104 9.42 -5.66 -4.20
C PRO A 104 10.63 -5.08 -4.95
N LYS A 105 11.23 -5.89 -5.81
CA LYS A 105 12.43 -5.50 -6.56
C LYS A 105 12.16 -4.43 -7.62
N SER A 106 10.93 -4.25 -8.08
CA SER A 106 10.54 -3.17 -8.98
C SER A 106 10.96 -1.79 -8.47
N ILE A 107 10.95 -1.56 -7.15
CA ILE A 107 11.40 -0.28 -6.56
C ILE A 107 12.86 0.00 -6.94
N ASP A 108 13.70 -1.04 -7.02
CA ASP A 108 15.11 -0.93 -7.37
C ASP A 108 15.38 -1.04 -8.89
N TYR A 109 14.52 -1.73 -9.64
CA TYR A 109 14.78 -2.06 -11.05
C TYR A 109 13.99 -1.20 -12.05
N ASP A 110 12.88 -0.60 -11.68
CA ASP A 110 12.14 0.27 -12.58
C ASP A 110 12.92 1.54 -12.89
N THR A 111 13.14 1.78 -14.17
CA THR A 111 13.93 2.90 -14.67
C THR A 111 13.39 4.25 -14.17
N LYS A 112 12.06 4.40 -14.14
CA LYS A 112 11.41 5.63 -13.65
C LYS A 112 11.78 5.97 -12.21
N TYR A 113 11.98 4.97 -11.35
CA TYR A 113 12.40 5.18 -9.97
C TYR A 113 13.91 5.36 -9.84
N ASN A 114 14.68 4.58 -10.58
CA ASN A 114 16.13 4.67 -10.56
C ASN A 114 16.68 6.00 -11.11
N GLU A 115 16.01 6.59 -12.08
CA GLU A 115 16.38 7.88 -12.67
C GLU A 115 15.86 9.07 -11.86
N TYR A 116 14.95 8.86 -10.92
CA TYR A 116 14.41 9.92 -10.08
C TYR A 116 15.50 10.56 -9.23
N ARG A 117 15.46 11.89 -9.18
CA ARG A 117 16.33 12.72 -8.34
C ARG A 117 15.46 13.58 -7.44
N ASP A 118 15.58 13.37 -6.14
CA ASP A 118 14.86 14.14 -5.15
C ASP A 118 15.14 15.64 -5.31
N GLU A 119 14.10 16.45 -5.38
CA GLU A 119 14.19 17.89 -5.67
C GLU A 119 14.97 18.67 -4.60
N LEU A 120 14.95 18.22 -3.36
CA LEU A 120 15.61 18.90 -2.25
C LEU A 120 17.10 18.57 -2.16
N THR A 121 17.45 17.31 -2.46
CA THR A 121 18.81 16.80 -2.25
C THR A 121 19.60 16.64 -3.55
N GLY A 122 18.93 16.59 -4.70
CA GLY A 122 19.50 16.26 -6.01
C GLY A 122 20.02 14.82 -6.12
N LYS A 123 19.77 13.98 -5.10
CA LYS A 123 20.24 12.58 -5.05
C LYS A 123 19.17 11.63 -5.55
N GLN A 124 19.61 10.45 -5.99
CA GLN A 124 18.71 9.35 -6.29
C GLN A 124 17.89 8.99 -5.05
N ASN A 125 16.58 8.81 -5.23
CA ASN A 125 15.66 8.38 -4.18
C ASN A 125 14.49 7.60 -4.78
N ASN A 126 14.74 6.35 -5.18
CA ASN A 126 13.74 5.48 -5.78
C ASN A 126 12.61 5.13 -4.79
N TYR A 127 12.88 5.07 -3.50
CA TYR A 127 11.86 4.84 -2.48
C TYR A 127 10.81 5.96 -2.45
N LYS A 128 11.26 7.22 -2.41
CA LYS A 128 10.36 8.39 -2.49
C LYS A 128 9.60 8.43 -3.82
N ALA A 129 10.29 8.16 -4.93
CA ALA A 129 9.68 8.12 -6.26
C ALA A 129 8.51 7.12 -6.34
N TYR A 130 8.69 5.94 -5.78
CA TYR A 130 7.64 4.94 -5.70
C TYR A 130 6.44 5.41 -4.85
N ILE A 131 6.70 6.04 -3.69
CA ILE A 131 5.64 6.58 -2.82
C ILE A 131 4.84 7.69 -3.53
N GLU A 132 5.53 8.59 -4.24
CA GLU A 132 4.88 9.65 -5.02
C GLU A 132 4.01 9.07 -6.14
N ASP A 133 4.48 8.03 -6.83
CA ASP A 133 3.73 7.34 -7.88
C ASP A 133 2.53 6.58 -7.30
N LEU A 134 2.74 5.82 -6.23
CA LEU A 134 1.68 5.10 -5.51
C LEU A 134 0.55 6.03 -5.06
N LYS A 135 0.87 7.21 -4.56
CA LYS A 135 -0.11 8.20 -4.15
C LYS A 135 -1.05 8.61 -5.28
N THR A 136 -0.56 8.64 -6.53
CA THR A 136 -1.40 9.01 -7.68
C THR A 136 -2.55 8.03 -7.92
N GLN A 137 -2.47 6.82 -7.37
CA GLN A 137 -3.45 5.75 -7.54
C GLN A 137 -4.67 5.90 -6.63
N TYR A 138 -4.61 6.76 -5.62
CA TYR A 138 -5.66 6.88 -4.61
C TYR A 138 -6.25 8.29 -4.55
N SER A 139 -7.58 8.36 -4.57
CA SER A 139 -8.34 9.58 -4.26
C SER A 139 -8.63 9.72 -2.76
N VAL A 140 -8.60 8.60 -2.03
CA VAL A 140 -8.69 8.55 -0.57
C VAL A 140 -7.33 8.84 0.08
N PRO A 141 -7.28 9.21 1.38
CA PRO A 141 -6.01 9.34 2.09
C PRO A 141 -5.18 8.05 2.00
N LEU A 142 -3.87 8.18 1.83
CA LEU A 142 -2.93 7.06 1.80
C LEU A 142 -2.10 7.05 3.08
N LEU A 143 -2.05 5.90 3.75
CA LEU A 143 -1.18 5.60 4.88
C LEU A 143 -0.12 4.58 4.45
N ILE A 144 1.16 4.90 4.64
CA ILE A 144 2.21 3.88 4.64
C ILE A 144 2.18 3.24 6.03
N ALA A 145 1.64 2.02 6.10
CA ALA A 145 1.33 1.36 7.37
C ALA A 145 2.55 0.67 7.96
N GLU A 146 3.43 0.16 7.11
CA GLU A 146 4.70 -0.42 7.51
C GLU A 146 5.83 0.06 6.60
N PHE A 147 6.97 0.38 7.19
CA PHE A 147 8.22 0.72 6.53
C PHE A 147 9.39 0.46 7.48
N GLY A 148 10.61 0.49 6.98
CA GLY A 148 11.80 0.40 7.84
C GLY A 148 12.83 -0.60 7.35
N VAL A 149 13.93 -0.70 8.10
CA VAL A 149 15.02 -1.66 7.89
C VAL A 149 15.30 -2.43 9.18
N SER A 150 15.83 -3.63 9.06
CA SER A 150 16.13 -4.46 10.22
C SER A 150 17.63 -4.45 10.58
N THR A 151 17.94 -4.71 11.87
CA THR A 151 19.30 -4.85 12.42
C THR A 151 19.76 -6.30 12.49
N SER A 152 19.10 -7.23 11.79
CA SER A 152 19.48 -8.65 11.81
C SER A 152 20.92 -8.86 11.35
N ARG A 153 21.57 -9.93 11.84
CA ARG A 153 22.99 -10.21 11.56
C ARG A 153 23.28 -10.52 10.07
N GLY A 154 22.31 -11.05 9.33
CA GLY A 154 22.42 -11.32 7.92
C GLY A 154 21.64 -10.29 7.12
N CYS A 155 22.00 -10.10 5.84
CA CYS A 155 21.23 -9.35 4.88
C CYS A 155 20.37 -10.32 4.07
N ALA A 156 19.04 -10.18 4.14
CA ALA A 156 18.11 -11.03 3.40
C ALA A 156 17.79 -10.44 2.01
N ALA A 157 17.75 -9.10 1.89
CA ALA A 157 17.57 -8.40 0.64
C ALA A 157 18.32 -7.08 0.65
N GLU A 158 18.91 -6.75 -0.49
CA GLU A 158 19.63 -5.47 -0.69
C GLU A 158 18.74 -4.48 -1.43
N SER A 159 18.94 -3.19 -1.16
CA SER A 159 18.36 -2.06 -1.86
C SER A 159 19.45 -1.20 -2.47
N VAL A 160 19.20 -0.60 -3.63
CA VAL A 160 20.16 0.30 -4.31
C VAL A 160 20.50 1.54 -3.49
N LEU A 161 19.66 1.93 -2.53
CA LEU A 161 19.95 3.01 -1.58
C LEU A 161 20.76 2.55 -0.37
N GLY A 162 21.04 1.25 -0.24
CA GLY A 162 21.66 0.65 0.93
C GLY A 162 20.72 0.48 2.13
N TYR A 163 19.43 0.68 1.95
CA TYR A 163 18.39 0.43 2.96
C TYR A 163 18.02 -1.05 2.99
N ASN A 164 18.97 -1.87 3.41
CA ASN A 164 18.89 -3.34 3.28
C ASN A 164 18.00 -3.98 4.34
N GLN A 165 17.44 -5.14 4.00
CA GLN A 165 16.79 -6.01 4.97
C GLN A 165 17.83 -6.77 5.77
N GLY A 166 18.35 -6.13 6.81
CA GLY A 166 19.37 -6.70 7.71
C GLY A 166 20.79 -6.26 7.38
N GLY A 167 21.70 -6.65 8.27
CA GLY A 167 23.09 -6.23 8.22
C GLY A 167 23.35 -4.79 8.70
N ASN A 168 22.31 -4.07 9.14
CA ASN A 168 22.43 -2.70 9.62
C ASN A 168 22.77 -2.67 11.11
N THR A 169 23.50 -1.65 11.54
CA THR A 169 23.62 -1.30 12.97
C THR A 169 22.34 -0.58 13.44
N GLU A 170 22.12 -0.50 14.76
CA GLU A 170 21.01 0.27 15.34
C GLU A 170 21.05 1.76 14.94
N GLU A 171 22.27 2.33 14.84
CA GLU A 171 22.45 3.72 14.40
C GLU A 171 22.07 3.90 12.92
N GLN A 172 22.44 2.93 12.06
CA GLN A 172 22.04 2.94 10.66
C GLN A 172 20.53 2.78 10.49
N GLN A 173 19.90 1.86 11.25
CA GLN A 173 18.45 1.71 11.28
C GLN A 173 17.77 3.04 11.63
N GLY A 174 18.14 3.67 12.73
CA GLY A 174 17.55 4.95 13.14
C GLY A 174 17.73 6.06 12.11
N LEU A 175 18.89 6.10 11.44
CA LEU A 175 19.14 7.07 10.36
C LEU A 175 18.26 6.78 9.13
N PHE A 176 18.15 5.53 8.70
CA PHE A 176 17.38 5.15 7.52
C PHE A 176 15.89 5.32 7.75
N ASP A 177 15.37 4.86 8.89
CA ASP A 177 13.96 5.02 9.25
C ASP A 177 13.57 6.50 9.34
N SER A 178 14.45 7.35 9.91
CA SER A 178 14.22 8.81 9.95
C SER A 178 14.14 9.42 8.54
N LYS A 179 14.96 8.97 7.59
CA LYS A 179 14.92 9.44 6.19
C LYS A 179 13.64 8.96 5.50
N MET A 180 13.26 7.70 5.70
CA MET A 180 12.01 7.17 5.13
C MET A 180 10.78 7.92 5.64
N ILE A 181 10.73 8.30 6.93
CA ILE A 181 9.64 9.15 7.47
C ILE A 181 9.58 10.49 6.72
N VAL A 182 10.74 11.12 6.47
CA VAL A 182 10.78 12.38 5.71
C VAL A 182 10.31 12.18 4.27
N ASP A 183 10.72 11.09 3.62
CA ASP A 183 10.31 10.75 2.25
C ASP A 183 8.80 10.51 2.17
N ILE A 184 8.24 9.75 3.09
CA ILE A 184 6.79 9.49 3.21
C ILE A 184 6.03 10.81 3.39
N ALA A 185 6.45 11.64 4.34
CA ALA A 185 5.78 12.91 4.63
C ALA A 185 5.88 13.90 3.46
N SER A 186 7.05 13.99 2.79
CA SER A 186 7.27 14.90 1.66
C SER A 186 6.66 14.39 0.36
N GLY A 187 6.52 13.08 0.16
CA GLY A 187 5.81 12.45 -0.97
C GLY A 187 4.32 12.76 -1.00
N GLY A 188 3.84 13.57 -0.04
CA GLY A 188 2.47 14.08 0.02
C GLY A 188 1.46 13.04 0.51
N VAL A 189 1.92 12.01 1.19
CA VAL A 189 1.08 11.19 2.05
C VAL A 189 0.69 12.07 3.22
N ARG A 190 -0.56 12.50 3.27
CA ARG A 190 -1.04 13.28 4.40
C ARG A 190 -1.22 12.33 5.58
N ALA A 191 -0.41 12.50 6.60
CA ALA A 191 -0.83 12.25 7.96
C ALA A 191 -1.67 13.49 8.36
N ASP A 192 -2.97 13.40 8.24
CA ASP A 192 -3.89 14.35 8.90
C ASP A 192 -4.10 13.89 10.33
#